data_1e5bf56f820bfe6292621277188bacd3
#
_entry.id   1e5bf56f820bfe6292621277188bacd3
#
_cell.length_a   1.000
_cell.length_b   1.000
_cell.length_c   1.000
_cell.angle_alpha   90.00
_cell.angle_beta   90.00
_cell.angle_gamma   90.00
#
_symmetry.space_group_name_H-M   'P 1'
#
loop_
_entity.id
_entity.type
_entity.pdbx_description
1 polymer ?
#
loop_
_entity_poly.entity_id
_entity_poly.type
_entity_poly.pdbx_seq_one_letter_code
_entity_poly.pdbx_strand_id
1 'polypeptide(L)'
;MKTILTPPPLPTPIPADIHTHRHDINDDSAVVNIALEAAPPIPPTLFSAGIHPWEAYKATDITWTWLEDVLSNPNAYAIGEAGLDLRHGPNIDVQLPVFRRQAFMADDLAKPLIVHIVGAYDNLYDVQREVMRRNGGRTPLWIIHGFRGRPELARQLLDHGMYISMGIRHNPTAIAVIPRDRLLAETDDDPTANIADIRNALGL
;
A
#
# COMPACT_ATOMS: atom_id res chain seq x y z
N MET A 1 13.53 7.32 -24.99
CA MET A 1 13.67 7.73 -23.58
C MET A 1 12.60 7.00 -22.77
N LYS A 2 12.95 6.39 -21.65
CA LYS A 2 11.97 5.79 -20.73
C LYS A 2 11.19 6.93 -20.06
N THR A 3 9.87 6.94 -20.15
CA THR A 3 9.05 7.93 -19.50
C THR A 3 9.03 7.64 -18.00
N ILE A 4 9.48 8.59 -17.18
CA ILE A 4 9.37 8.52 -15.72
C ILE A 4 7.99 9.03 -15.35
N LEU A 5 7.22 8.22 -14.65
CA LEU A 5 5.89 8.60 -14.20
C LEU A 5 5.97 9.41 -12.91
N THR A 6 5.11 10.42 -12.79
CA THR A 6 4.97 11.21 -11.57
C THR A 6 3.65 10.83 -10.90
N PRO A 7 3.66 10.38 -9.64
CA PRO A 7 2.42 10.08 -8.92
C PRO A 7 1.70 11.37 -8.53
N PRO A 8 0.39 11.29 -8.29
CA PRO A 8 -0.32 12.35 -7.59
C PRO A 8 0.21 12.51 -6.16
N PRO A 9 0.02 13.68 -5.51
CA PRO A 9 0.39 13.86 -4.12
C PRO A 9 -0.45 12.96 -3.21
N LEU A 10 0.13 12.59 -2.06
CA LEU A 10 -0.59 11.92 -0.99
C LEU A 10 -1.65 12.84 -0.36
N PRO A 11 -2.76 12.29 0.14
CA PRO A 11 -3.71 13.05 0.96
C PRO A 11 -3.03 13.67 2.18
N THR A 12 -3.43 14.89 2.55
CA THR A 12 -2.87 15.61 3.70
C THR A 12 -3.86 15.64 4.86
N PRO A 13 -3.37 15.54 6.12
CA PRO A 13 -1.97 15.35 6.51
C PRO A 13 -1.43 13.97 6.13
N ILE A 14 -0.12 13.86 5.86
CA ILE A 14 0.54 12.57 5.65
C ILE A 14 0.87 12.00 7.03
N PRO A 15 0.32 10.83 7.41
CA PRO A 15 0.63 10.21 8.69
C PRO A 15 2.12 9.87 8.84
N ALA A 16 2.62 9.91 10.06
CA ALA A 16 4.01 9.58 10.36
C ALA A 16 4.32 8.10 10.07
N ASP A 17 3.32 7.24 10.33
CA ASP A 17 3.31 5.80 10.09
C ASP A 17 2.26 5.48 9.02
N ILE A 18 2.72 5.17 7.80
CA ILE A 18 1.79 4.99 6.68
C ILE A 18 1.10 3.61 6.65
N HIS A 19 1.61 2.66 7.43
CA HIS A 19 1.05 1.32 7.51
C HIS A 19 1.45 0.62 8.81
N THR A 20 0.46 0.23 9.61
CA THR A 20 0.67 -0.51 10.86
C THR A 20 -0.48 -1.47 11.16
N HIS A 21 -0.16 -2.61 11.79
CA HIS A 21 -1.15 -3.55 12.35
C HIS A 21 -1.46 -3.31 13.83
N ARG A 22 -0.97 -2.20 14.39
CA ARG A 22 -1.20 -1.83 15.79
C ARG A 22 -2.58 -1.19 15.95
N HIS A 23 -3.46 -1.83 16.74
CA HIS A 23 -4.83 -1.37 17.00
C HIS A 23 -4.96 -0.52 18.26
N ASP A 24 -3.86 -0.25 18.96
CA ASP A 24 -3.81 0.61 20.16
C ASP A 24 -3.64 2.10 19.81
N ILE A 25 -3.46 2.43 18.54
CA ILE A 25 -3.36 3.81 18.06
C ILE A 25 -4.76 4.39 17.92
N ASN A 26 -4.95 5.58 18.46
CA ASN A 26 -6.26 6.27 18.52
C ASN A 26 -6.20 7.74 18.05
N ASP A 27 -5.17 8.09 17.28
CA ASP A 27 -4.99 9.41 16.67
C ASP A 27 -4.58 9.24 15.19
N ASP A 28 -4.51 10.34 14.43
CA ASP A 28 -4.18 10.34 13.00
C ASP A 28 -2.66 10.27 12.71
N SER A 29 -1.85 9.82 13.68
CA SER A 29 -0.42 9.67 13.50
C SER A 29 -0.05 8.46 12.64
N ALA A 30 -0.97 7.51 12.46
CA ALA A 30 -0.78 6.29 11.70
C ALA A 30 -2.01 5.91 10.87
N VAL A 31 -1.76 5.11 9.81
CA VAL A 31 -2.79 4.38 9.06
C VAL A 31 -2.85 2.95 9.58
N VAL A 32 -3.89 2.65 10.34
CA VAL A 32 -4.09 1.32 10.93
C VAL A 32 -4.69 0.38 9.88
N ASN A 33 -4.01 -0.72 9.58
CA ASN A 33 -4.58 -1.75 8.71
C ASN A 33 -5.61 -2.58 9.46
N ILE A 34 -6.88 -2.55 9.04
CA ILE A 34 -7.94 -3.32 9.68
C ILE A 34 -8.04 -4.71 9.05
N ALA A 35 -8.31 -5.70 9.91
CA ALA A 35 -8.47 -7.08 9.46
C ALA A 35 -9.64 -7.22 8.49
N LEU A 36 -9.54 -8.14 7.55
CA LEU A 36 -10.61 -8.49 6.64
C LEU A 36 -11.87 -8.88 7.41
N GLU A 37 -13.01 -8.30 7.01
CA GLU A 37 -14.31 -8.52 7.65
C GLU A 37 -14.33 -8.19 9.15
N ALA A 38 -13.46 -7.26 9.60
CA ALA A 38 -13.47 -6.80 10.97
C ALA A 38 -14.86 -6.29 11.37
N ALA A 39 -15.33 -6.78 12.52
CA ALA A 39 -16.59 -6.30 13.08
C ALA A 39 -16.44 -4.89 13.65
N PRO A 40 -17.47 -4.04 13.59
CA PRO A 40 -17.47 -2.75 14.28
C PRO A 40 -17.19 -2.90 15.79
N PRO A 41 -16.62 -1.88 16.46
CA PRO A 41 -16.35 -0.55 15.90
C PRO A 41 -15.07 -0.51 15.04
N ILE A 42 -15.16 0.18 13.90
CA ILE A 42 -13.98 0.55 13.12
C ILE A 42 -13.20 1.58 13.93
N PRO A 43 -11.85 1.55 13.93
CA PRO A 43 -11.03 2.53 14.64
C PRO A 43 -11.46 3.97 14.34
N PRO A 44 -11.48 4.89 15.33
CA PRO A 44 -11.80 6.29 15.09
C PRO A 44 -10.68 7.06 14.37
N THR A 45 -9.54 6.43 14.16
CA THR A 45 -8.33 6.96 13.51
C THR A 45 -8.31 6.66 12.02
N LEU A 46 -7.31 7.17 11.30
CA LEU A 46 -7.07 6.81 9.90
C LEU A 46 -6.77 5.33 9.76
N PHE A 47 -7.36 4.70 8.75
CA PHE A 47 -7.17 3.27 8.51
C PHE A 47 -7.06 2.92 7.02
N SER A 48 -6.53 1.74 6.76
CA SER A 48 -6.63 1.06 5.46
C SER A 48 -7.45 -0.22 5.59
N ALA A 49 -8.15 -0.58 4.52
CA ALA A 49 -8.90 -1.83 4.41
C ALA A 49 -8.67 -2.44 3.03
N GLY A 50 -8.47 -3.75 2.99
CA GLY A 50 -8.24 -4.46 1.75
C GLY A 50 -8.32 -5.97 1.90
N ILE A 51 -8.17 -6.69 0.80
CA ILE A 51 -8.04 -8.13 0.76
C ILE A 51 -6.57 -8.44 0.50
N HIS A 52 -5.87 -8.89 1.55
CA HIS A 52 -4.47 -9.27 1.47
C HIS A 52 -4.26 -10.43 0.47
N PRO A 53 -3.15 -10.49 -0.30
CA PRO A 53 -2.93 -11.57 -1.27
C PRO A 53 -3.01 -12.97 -0.66
N TRP A 54 -2.64 -13.14 0.61
CA TRP A 54 -2.76 -14.44 1.29
C TRP A 54 -4.21 -14.86 1.55
N GLU A 55 -5.12 -13.90 1.59
CA GLU A 55 -6.56 -14.09 1.81
C GLU A 55 -7.40 -13.96 0.54
N ALA A 56 -6.76 -13.87 -0.63
CA ALA A 56 -7.44 -13.65 -1.91
C ALA A 56 -8.54 -14.70 -2.21
N TYR A 57 -8.41 -15.91 -1.64
CA TYR A 57 -9.46 -16.96 -1.75
C TYR A 57 -10.75 -16.62 -1.00
N LYS A 58 -10.74 -15.62 -0.09
CA LYS A 58 -11.90 -15.13 0.64
C LYS A 58 -12.68 -14.05 -0.12
N ALA A 59 -12.26 -13.67 -1.31
CA ALA A 59 -12.86 -12.60 -2.11
C ALA A 59 -14.21 -13.03 -2.68
N THR A 60 -15.24 -13.02 -1.84
CA THR A 60 -16.65 -13.30 -2.16
C THR A 60 -17.45 -12.01 -2.35
N ASP A 61 -18.69 -12.08 -2.83
CA ASP A 61 -19.56 -10.91 -2.93
C ASP A 61 -19.80 -10.25 -1.56
N ILE A 62 -19.84 -11.03 -0.48
CA ILE A 62 -19.98 -10.52 0.89
C ILE A 62 -18.74 -9.70 1.27
N THR A 63 -17.56 -10.22 0.99
CA THR A 63 -16.29 -9.55 1.27
C THR A 63 -16.16 -8.24 0.47
N TRP A 64 -16.57 -8.24 -0.79
CA TRP A 64 -16.55 -7.04 -1.61
C TRP A 64 -17.53 -5.98 -1.12
N THR A 65 -18.75 -6.39 -0.73
CA THR A 65 -19.76 -5.48 -0.15
C THR A 65 -19.23 -4.88 1.16
N TRP A 66 -18.63 -5.69 2.02
CA TRP A 66 -17.98 -5.20 3.26
C TRP A 66 -16.88 -4.18 2.95
N LEU A 67 -16.02 -4.46 1.96
CA LEU A 67 -14.92 -3.56 1.60
C LEU A 67 -15.45 -2.22 1.06
N GLU A 68 -16.46 -2.24 0.19
CA GLU A 68 -17.10 -1.03 -0.32
C GLU A 68 -17.73 -0.19 0.81
N ASP A 69 -18.38 -0.86 1.74
CA ASP A 69 -19.03 -0.24 2.89
C ASP A 69 -18.02 0.44 3.82
N VAL A 70 -16.96 -0.29 4.19
CA VAL A 70 -15.93 0.21 5.09
C VAL A 70 -15.12 1.36 4.47
N LEU A 71 -14.88 1.32 3.17
CA LEU A 71 -14.17 2.38 2.45
C LEU A 71 -15.00 3.66 2.26
N SER A 72 -16.32 3.61 2.49
CA SER A 72 -17.18 4.80 2.53
C SER A 72 -16.96 5.66 3.78
N ASN A 73 -16.32 5.10 4.81
CA ASN A 73 -15.97 5.83 6.02
C ASN A 73 -14.97 6.96 5.71
N PRO A 74 -15.18 8.20 6.22
CA PRO A 74 -14.28 9.32 5.97
C PRO A 74 -12.85 9.09 6.47
N ASN A 75 -12.65 8.24 7.50
CA ASN A 75 -11.35 7.88 8.04
C ASN A 75 -10.63 6.79 7.22
N ALA A 76 -11.27 6.20 6.20
CA ALA A 76 -10.62 5.27 5.30
C ALA A 76 -9.59 6.02 4.42
N TYR A 77 -8.35 6.04 4.88
CA TYR A 77 -7.25 6.75 4.22
C TYR A 77 -6.82 6.07 2.91
N ALA A 78 -6.69 4.75 2.93
CA ALA A 78 -6.17 3.97 1.82
C ALA A 78 -6.95 2.65 1.60
N ILE A 79 -6.84 2.09 0.41
CA ILE A 79 -7.15 0.67 0.17
C ILE A 79 -5.88 -0.14 0.43
N GLY A 80 -6.01 -1.24 1.12
CA GLY A 80 -4.89 -2.12 1.46
C GLY A 80 -5.00 -2.67 2.90
N GLU A 81 -4.18 -3.62 3.17
CA GLU A 81 -3.08 -4.15 2.38
C GLU A 81 -3.60 -5.00 1.22
N ALA A 82 -3.20 -4.70 -0.01
CA ALA A 82 -3.59 -5.43 -1.21
C ALA A 82 -2.34 -5.72 -2.05
N GLY A 83 -2.34 -6.77 -2.86
CA GLY A 83 -1.14 -7.03 -3.65
C GLY A 83 -1.00 -8.43 -4.18
N LEU A 84 0.27 -8.84 -4.40
CA LEU A 84 0.66 -10.12 -4.99
C LEU A 84 1.87 -10.71 -4.27
N ASP A 85 1.80 -11.98 -3.90
CA ASP A 85 2.90 -12.71 -3.25
C ASP A 85 3.11 -14.06 -3.93
N LEU A 86 4.29 -14.25 -4.56
CA LEU A 86 4.65 -15.52 -5.20
C LEU A 86 5.21 -16.56 -4.22
N ARG A 87 5.37 -16.22 -2.94
CA ARG A 87 5.94 -17.12 -1.93
C ARG A 87 4.89 -17.66 -0.96
N HIS A 88 3.83 -16.88 -0.72
CA HIS A 88 2.80 -17.21 0.26
C HIS A 88 1.39 -16.98 -0.30
N GLY A 89 0.41 -17.60 0.35
CA GLY A 89 -0.99 -17.49 -0.07
C GLY A 89 -1.37 -18.41 -1.22
N PRO A 90 -2.53 -18.20 -1.83
CA PRO A 90 -3.00 -18.97 -2.97
C PRO A 90 -2.19 -18.68 -4.24
N ASN A 91 -2.40 -19.48 -5.29
CA ASN A 91 -1.76 -19.26 -6.58
C ASN A 91 -2.02 -17.83 -7.11
N ILE A 92 -1.08 -17.31 -7.89
CA ILE A 92 -1.15 -15.99 -8.52
C ILE A 92 -2.44 -15.78 -9.34
N ASP A 93 -2.97 -16.83 -9.96
CA ASP A 93 -4.22 -16.78 -10.72
C ASP A 93 -5.45 -16.46 -9.85
N VAL A 94 -5.37 -16.71 -8.53
CA VAL A 94 -6.38 -16.33 -7.55
C VAL A 94 -6.13 -14.91 -7.03
N GLN A 95 -4.88 -14.55 -6.80
CA GLN A 95 -4.51 -13.24 -6.26
C GLN A 95 -4.72 -12.11 -7.28
N LEU A 96 -4.33 -12.34 -8.54
CA LEU A 96 -4.28 -11.30 -9.57
C LEU A 96 -5.64 -10.61 -9.85
N PRO A 97 -6.77 -11.33 -10.04
CA PRO A 97 -8.07 -10.68 -10.22
C PRO A 97 -8.52 -9.89 -8.98
N VAL A 98 -8.17 -10.35 -7.77
CA VAL A 98 -8.49 -9.66 -6.51
C VAL A 98 -7.68 -8.36 -6.38
N PHE A 99 -6.39 -8.42 -6.65
CA PHE A 99 -5.53 -7.23 -6.67
C PHE A 99 -5.98 -6.22 -7.74
N ARG A 100 -6.28 -6.68 -8.95
CA ARG A 100 -6.77 -5.83 -10.05
C ARG A 100 -8.04 -5.07 -9.67
N ARG A 101 -9.03 -5.75 -9.03
CA ARG A 101 -10.26 -5.09 -8.60
C ARG A 101 -9.98 -4.02 -7.56
N GLN A 102 -9.14 -4.28 -6.58
CA GLN A 102 -8.75 -3.30 -5.57
C GLN A 102 -7.98 -2.12 -6.16
N ALA A 103 -7.11 -2.36 -7.14
CA ALA A 103 -6.39 -1.30 -7.85
C ALA A 103 -7.35 -0.37 -8.61
N PHE A 104 -8.40 -0.92 -9.23
CA PHE A 104 -9.45 -0.11 -9.87
C PHE A 104 -10.29 0.66 -8.85
N MET A 105 -10.66 0.03 -7.72
CA MET A 105 -11.39 0.69 -6.64
C MET A 105 -10.59 1.88 -6.07
N ALA A 106 -9.27 1.72 -5.90
CA ALA A 106 -8.41 2.79 -5.41
C ALA A 106 -8.40 4.00 -6.35
N ASP A 107 -8.32 3.75 -7.65
CA ASP A 107 -8.37 4.81 -8.67
C ASP A 107 -9.76 5.48 -8.71
N ASP A 108 -10.85 4.71 -8.65
CA ASP A 108 -12.22 5.21 -8.65
C ASP A 108 -12.54 6.08 -7.42
N LEU A 109 -12.03 5.67 -6.25
CA LEU A 109 -12.22 6.38 -4.99
C LEU A 109 -11.17 7.49 -4.75
N ALA A 110 -10.21 7.65 -5.67
CA ALA A 110 -9.06 8.56 -5.53
C ALA A 110 -8.31 8.38 -4.20
N LYS A 111 -8.19 7.15 -3.72
CA LYS A 111 -7.48 6.78 -2.51
C LYS A 111 -6.11 6.15 -2.81
N PRO A 112 -5.12 6.30 -1.91
CA PRO A 112 -3.88 5.52 -2.02
C PRO A 112 -4.15 4.01 -2.01
N LEU A 113 -3.33 3.25 -2.74
CA LEU A 113 -3.27 1.79 -2.65
C LEU A 113 -1.99 1.39 -1.94
N ILE A 114 -2.10 0.78 -0.76
CA ILE A 114 -0.98 0.20 -0.01
C ILE A 114 -0.74 -1.21 -0.56
N VAL A 115 0.43 -1.41 -1.16
CA VAL A 115 0.72 -2.59 -1.98
C VAL A 115 1.73 -3.50 -1.33
N HIS A 116 1.30 -4.72 -1.03
CA HIS A 116 2.16 -5.86 -0.74
C HIS A 116 2.67 -6.48 -2.03
N ILE A 117 3.97 -6.58 -2.22
CA ILE A 117 4.54 -7.17 -3.45
C ILE A 117 5.74 -8.05 -3.16
N VAL A 118 5.63 -9.34 -3.46
CA VAL A 118 6.72 -10.31 -3.33
C VAL A 118 6.88 -11.07 -4.65
N GLY A 119 7.90 -10.70 -5.43
CA GLY A 119 8.32 -11.41 -6.65
C GLY A 119 7.48 -11.15 -7.91
N ALA A 120 6.26 -10.63 -7.81
CA ALA A 120 5.31 -10.48 -8.92
C ALA A 120 5.33 -9.08 -9.58
N TYR A 121 6.50 -8.50 -9.76
CA TYR A 121 6.63 -7.11 -10.26
C TYR A 121 6.10 -6.91 -11.68
N ASP A 122 6.26 -7.89 -12.57
CA ASP A 122 5.72 -7.79 -13.94
C ASP A 122 4.18 -7.70 -13.91
N ASN A 123 3.53 -8.52 -13.08
CA ASN A 123 2.08 -8.46 -12.88
C ASN A 123 1.64 -7.13 -12.26
N LEU A 124 2.41 -6.59 -11.30
CA LEU A 124 2.18 -5.27 -10.71
C LEU A 124 2.16 -4.19 -11.80
N TYR A 125 3.17 -4.16 -12.66
CA TYR A 125 3.26 -3.17 -13.74
C TYR A 125 2.18 -3.37 -14.81
N ASP A 126 1.76 -4.62 -15.07
CA ASP A 126 0.65 -4.91 -15.98
C ASP A 126 -0.67 -4.32 -15.46
N VAL A 127 -0.99 -4.56 -14.19
CA VAL A 127 -2.18 -3.98 -13.56
C VAL A 127 -2.11 -2.45 -13.53
N GLN A 128 -0.94 -1.86 -13.25
CA GLN A 128 -0.77 -0.40 -13.31
C GLN A 128 -1.09 0.14 -14.70
N ARG A 129 -0.58 -0.52 -15.76
CA ARG A 129 -0.90 -0.12 -17.14
C ARG A 129 -2.39 -0.23 -17.48
N GLU A 130 -3.08 -1.23 -16.92
CA GLU A 130 -4.53 -1.38 -17.07
C GLU A 130 -5.30 -0.22 -16.41
N VAL A 131 -4.92 0.13 -15.16
CA VAL A 131 -5.50 1.29 -14.46
C VAL A 131 -5.26 2.57 -15.26
N MET A 132 -4.04 2.82 -15.71
CA MET A 132 -3.71 4.00 -16.50
C MET A 132 -4.46 4.08 -17.82
N ARG A 133 -4.67 2.95 -18.52
CA ARG A 133 -5.50 2.93 -19.74
C ARG A 133 -6.95 3.30 -19.46
N ARG A 134 -7.49 2.86 -18.31
CA ARG A 134 -8.86 3.14 -17.91
C ARG A 134 -9.08 4.59 -17.48
N ASN A 135 -8.12 5.20 -16.81
CA ASN A 135 -8.24 6.54 -16.22
C ASN A 135 -7.69 7.69 -17.09
N GLY A 136 -7.43 7.44 -18.38
CA GLY A 136 -6.94 8.44 -19.32
C GLY A 136 -5.44 8.74 -19.22
N GLY A 137 -4.64 7.79 -18.74
CA GLY A 137 -3.17 7.87 -18.67
C GLY A 137 -2.63 8.50 -17.39
N ARG A 138 -3.46 8.75 -16.38
CA ARG A 138 -3.02 9.28 -15.08
C ARG A 138 -2.28 8.19 -14.32
N THR A 139 -1.16 8.57 -13.68
CA THR A 139 -0.43 7.68 -12.78
C THR A 139 -1.28 7.42 -11.52
N PRO A 140 -1.55 6.15 -11.15
CA PRO A 140 -2.29 5.85 -9.93
C PRO A 140 -1.43 6.10 -8.68
N LEU A 141 -2.08 6.35 -7.55
CA LEU A 141 -1.44 6.63 -6.27
C LEU A 141 -1.15 5.32 -5.52
N TRP A 142 0.02 4.74 -5.75
CA TRP A 142 0.44 3.48 -5.15
C TRP A 142 1.62 3.66 -4.20
N ILE A 143 1.55 2.99 -3.04
CA ILE A 143 2.58 2.95 -2.00
C ILE A 143 3.05 1.51 -1.88
N ILE A 144 4.29 1.23 -2.23
CA ILE A 144 4.90 -0.07 -1.98
C ILE A 144 5.30 -0.13 -0.52
N HIS A 145 4.62 -0.95 0.28
CA HIS A 145 4.94 -1.10 1.69
C HIS A 145 6.00 -2.19 1.93
N GLY A 146 6.59 -2.23 3.12
CA GLY A 146 7.53 -3.25 3.54
C GLY A 146 8.79 -3.34 2.68
N PHE A 147 9.20 -2.27 2.01
CA PHE A 147 10.26 -2.35 1.01
C PHE A 147 11.64 -2.65 1.64
N ARG A 148 12.24 -3.76 1.20
CA ARG A 148 13.58 -4.24 1.63
C ARG A 148 14.50 -4.51 0.44
N GLY A 149 14.07 -4.08 -0.76
CA GLY A 149 14.74 -4.36 -2.02
C GLY A 149 16.07 -3.61 -2.19
N ARG A 150 16.75 -3.93 -3.30
CA ARG A 150 17.99 -3.26 -3.70
C ARG A 150 17.70 -1.91 -4.36
N PRO A 151 18.71 -1.02 -4.47
CA PRO A 151 18.57 0.30 -5.11
C PRO A 151 18.01 0.23 -6.53
N GLU A 152 18.35 -0.81 -7.30
CA GLU A 152 17.89 -0.99 -8.68
C GLU A 152 16.37 -1.17 -8.75
N LEU A 153 15.82 -1.98 -7.83
CA LEU A 153 14.37 -2.19 -7.73
C LEU A 153 13.66 -0.91 -7.25
N ALA A 154 14.25 -0.19 -6.28
CA ALA A 154 13.72 1.10 -5.85
C ALA A 154 13.62 2.08 -7.03
N ARG A 155 14.67 2.20 -7.86
CA ARG A 155 14.62 3.04 -9.07
C ARG A 155 13.52 2.61 -10.05
N GLN A 156 13.33 1.30 -10.26
CA GLN A 156 12.25 0.81 -11.14
C GLN A 156 10.87 1.23 -10.63
N LEU A 157 10.60 1.06 -9.33
CA LEU A 157 9.34 1.46 -8.72
C LEU A 157 9.11 2.98 -8.80
N LEU A 158 10.16 3.77 -8.58
CA LEU A 158 10.12 5.23 -8.72
C LEU A 158 9.87 5.66 -10.18
N ASP A 159 10.48 5.00 -11.16
CA ASP A 159 10.23 5.23 -12.58
C ASP A 159 8.76 4.96 -12.94
N HIS A 160 8.14 3.98 -12.27
CA HIS A 160 6.72 3.68 -12.38
C HIS A 160 5.80 4.61 -11.55
N GLY A 161 6.35 5.65 -10.96
CA GLY A 161 5.56 6.65 -10.23
C GLY A 161 5.02 6.16 -8.89
N MET A 162 5.69 5.25 -8.20
CA MET A 162 5.24 4.72 -6.91
C MET A 162 5.94 5.41 -5.75
N TYR A 163 5.26 5.54 -4.62
CA TYR A 163 5.87 5.82 -3.32
C TYR A 163 6.46 4.54 -2.73
N ILE A 164 7.44 4.67 -1.85
CA ILE A 164 8.11 3.55 -1.19
C ILE A 164 8.04 3.77 0.32
N SER A 165 7.47 2.82 1.05
CA SER A 165 7.45 2.80 2.50
C SER A 165 8.43 1.77 3.04
N MET A 166 9.13 2.13 4.12
CA MET A 166 10.15 1.30 4.74
C MET A 166 9.97 1.24 6.25
N GLY A 167 10.07 0.02 6.77
CA GLY A 167 10.12 -0.25 8.21
C GLY A 167 11.53 -0.44 8.75
N ILE A 168 11.63 -0.97 9.97
CA ILE A 168 12.90 -1.19 10.68
C ILE A 168 13.89 -2.11 9.92
N ARG A 169 13.38 -3.04 9.11
CA ARG A 169 14.19 -4.01 8.34
C ARG A 169 14.54 -3.52 6.94
N HIS A 170 14.66 -2.21 6.75
CA HIS A 170 14.97 -1.63 5.44
C HIS A 170 16.41 -1.91 4.97
N ASN A 171 16.60 -1.78 3.66
CA ASN A 171 17.95 -1.82 3.06
C ASN A 171 18.55 -0.41 3.04
N PRO A 172 19.60 -0.12 3.85
CA PRO A 172 20.17 1.25 3.93
C PRO A 172 20.69 1.79 2.59
N THR A 173 21.15 0.90 1.68
CA THR A 173 21.67 1.35 0.38
C THR A 173 20.56 1.82 -0.55
N ALA A 174 19.33 1.38 -0.34
CA ALA A 174 18.19 1.80 -1.15
C ALA A 174 17.72 3.22 -0.79
N ILE A 175 17.89 3.66 0.47
CA ILE A 175 17.50 5.01 0.92
C ILE A 175 18.19 6.09 0.06
N ALA A 176 19.47 5.89 -0.26
CA ALA A 176 20.27 6.87 -1.01
C ALA A 176 19.73 7.18 -2.42
N VAL A 177 18.86 6.35 -2.97
CA VAL A 177 18.30 6.52 -4.32
C VAL A 177 16.82 6.92 -4.33
N ILE A 178 16.17 6.96 -3.16
CA ILE A 178 14.76 7.33 -3.05
C ILE A 178 14.66 8.83 -2.70
N PRO A 179 14.01 9.65 -3.53
CA PRO A 179 13.74 11.05 -3.19
C PRO A 179 12.94 11.16 -1.88
N ARG A 180 13.23 12.18 -1.08
CA ARG A 180 12.61 12.35 0.24
C ARG A 180 11.08 12.49 0.19
N ASP A 181 10.58 13.14 -0.85
CA ASP A 181 9.15 13.30 -1.11
C ASP A 181 8.45 12.02 -1.61
N ARG A 182 9.21 10.94 -1.80
CA ARG A 182 8.72 9.63 -2.25
C ARG A 182 8.99 8.53 -1.23
N LEU A 183 9.68 8.85 -0.13
CA LEU A 183 10.03 7.94 0.95
C LEU A 183 9.06 8.11 2.12
N LEU A 184 8.49 7.01 2.59
CA LEU A 184 7.58 6.93 3.72
C LEU A 184 8.11 5.97 4.76
N ALA A 185 7.62 6.08 5.99
CA ALA A 185 7.96 5.20 7.10
C ALA A 185 6.75 4.39 7.56
N GLU A 186 7.00 3.20 8.09
CA GLU A 186 5.96 2.32 8.63
C GLU A 186 6.48 1.44 9.76
N THR A 187 5.61 1.00 10.64
CA THR A 187 5.93 -0.02 11.67
C THR A 187 5.52 -1.42 11.25
N ASP A 188 4.58 -1.55 10.29
CA ASP A 188 4.07 -2.82 9.77
C ASP A 188 3.53 -3.73 10.90
N ASP A 189 3.96 -4.99 10.96
CA ASP A 189 3.56 -6.01 11.94
C ASP A 189 4.48 -6.08 13.19
N ASP A 190 5.48 -5.20 13.30
CA ASP A 190 6.44 -5.25 14.40
C ASP A 190 5.91 -4.48 15.63
N PRO A 191 5.49 -5.20 16.70
CA PRO A 191 4.91 -4.56 17.89
C PRO A 191 5.94 -3.78 18.72
N THR A 192 7.24 -3.98 18.45
CA THR A 192 8.34 -3.32 19.16
C THR A 192 8.89 -2.11 18.40
N ALA A 193 8.48 -1.94 17.14
CA ALA A 193 8.96 -0.86 16.29
C ALA A 193 8.46 0.51 16.80
N ASN A 194 9.38 1.47 16.84
CA ASN A 194 9.08 2.86 17.13
C ASN A 194 9.14 3.67 15.84
N ILE A 195 8.06 4.32 15.47
CA ILE A 195 8.00 5.08 14.21
C ILE A 195 8.97 6.26 14.19
N ALA A 196 9.23 6.92 15.32
CA ALA A 196 10.18 8.03 15.38
C ALA A 196 11.62 7.54 15.11
N ASP A 197 11.99 6.38 15.63
CA ASP A 197 13.31 5.78 15.39
C ASP A 197 13.47 5.37 13.93
N ILE A 198 12.43 4.79 13.33
CA ILE A 198 12.43 4.42 11.90
C ILE A 198 12.59 5.69 11.05
N ARG A 199 11.78 6.73 11.31
CA ARG A 199 11.85 8.00 10.58
C ARG A 199 13.24 8.63 10.68
N ASN A 200 13.84 8.65 11.88
CA ASN A 200 15.20 9.13 12.07
C ASN A 200 16.22 8.34 11.24
N ALA A 201 16.10 7.00 11.22
CA ALA A 201 16.99 6.15 10.43
C ALA A 201 16.82 6.38 8.92
N LEU A 202 15.62 6.75 8.45
CA LEU A 202 15.31 7.08 7.06
C LEU A 202 15.64 8.54 6.70
N GLY A 203 15.95 9.40 7.67
CA GLY A 203 16.19 10.83 7.47
C GLY A 203 14.93 11.66 7.20
N LEU A 204 13.77 11.23 7.74
CA LEU A 204 12.45 11.86 7.57
C LEU A 204 12.07 12.77 8.73
#